data_449cfa580900bac6e1df95da2f7ef092
#
_entry.id   449cfa580900bac6e1df95da2f7ef092
#
_cell.length_a   1.000
_cell.length_b   1.000
_cell.length_c   1.000
_cell.angle_alpha   90.00
_cell.angle_beta   90.00
_cell.angle_gamma   90.00
#
_symmetry.space_group_name_H-M   'P 1'
#
loop_
_entity.id
_entity.type
_entity.pdbx_description
1 polymer ?
#
loop_
_entity_poly.entity_id
_entity_poly.type
_entity_poly.pdbx_seq_one_letter_code
_entity_poly.pdbx_strand_id
1 'polypeptide(L)'
;MESLFNLKDKNAIITGSSRGIGKAIAYRMAEHGAKVIITSRKLDACEAVAKEINDTFGEGHATSIACNISDKEQLQNLYKKSLDFCGNISTLVCNAAINPYFGPSDKIPDEAFEKIMKSNVQSNFWLCNEVLPDMIKMKNGSIIIISSIAGLHGSSMLGAYAISKAADSQLARNISVEYGRNNIRANCISPGLIKTDFARALWENESILKATTAKSALKRIGMPDEIAGAAVYLASN
;
A
#
# COMPACT_ATOMS: atom_id res chain seq x y z
N MET A 1 27.86 11.36 -7.52
CA MET A 1 27.09 10.11 -7.66
C MET A 1 25.68 10.39 -7.16
N GLU A 2 24.67 10.13 -7.95
CA GLU A 2 23.30 10.17 -7.46
C GLU A 2 23.07 9.08 -6.40
N SER A 3 22.25 9.37 -5.40
CA SER A 3 21.89 8.39 -4.39
C SER A 3 21.13 7.22 -5.03
N LEU A 4 21.46 5.98 -4.69
CA LEU A 4 20.75 4.77 -5.15
C LEU A 4 19.25 4.79 -4.82
N PHE A 5 18.87 5.53 -3.79
CA PHE A 5 17.47 5.65 -3.33
C PHE A 5 16.82 6.97 -3.73
N ASN A 6 17.41 7.66 -4.73
CA ASN A 6 16.82 8.87 -5.28
C ASN A 6 15.49 8.57 -5.97
N LEU A 7 14.43 9.26 -5.57
CA LEU A 7 13.10 9.18 -6.18
C LEU A 7 12.71 10.49 -6.89
N LYS A 8 13.68 11.37 -7.18
CA LYS A 8 13.45 12.53 -8.02
C LYS A 8 12.85 12.07 -9.35
N ASP A 9 11.86 12.78 -9.84
CA ASP A 9 11.09 12.44 -11.04
C ASP A 9 10.22 11.19 -10.94
N LYS A 10 10.07 10.59 -9.74
CA LYS A 10 9.07 9.55 -9.48
C LYS A 10 7.78 10.17 -8.98
N ASN A 11 6.66 9.67 -9.52
CA ASN A 11 5.32 10.09 -9.14
C ASN A 11 4.57 8.87 -8.61
N ALA A 12 4.13 8.92 -7.35
CA ALA A 12 3.63 7.76 -6.62
C ALA A 12 2.18 7.95 -6.15
N ILE A 13 1.29 7.03 -6.55
CA ILE A 13 0.00 6.87 -5.89
C ILE A 13 0.17 5.91 -4.71
N ILE A 14 -0.23 6.32 -3.50
CA ILE A 14 -0.17 5.46 -2.31
C ILE A 14 -1.57 5.34 -1.71
N THR A 15 -2.21 4.18 -1.84
CA THR A 15 -3.56 3.97 -1.29
C THR A 15 -3.52 3.79 0.23
N GLY A 16 -4.52 4.36 0.93
CA GLY A 16 -4.58 4.30 2.39
C GLY A 16 -3.47 5.10 3.08
N SER A 17 -3.03 6.21 2.49
CA SER A 17 -1.87 6.99 2.94
C SER A 17 -2.20 8.13 3.91
N SER A 18 -3.43 8.23 4.40
CA SER A 18 -3.77 9.22 5.44
C SER A 18 -3.26 8.88 6.85
N ARG A 19 -2.74 7.67 7.07
CA ARG A 19 -2.18 7.20 8.36
C ARG A 19 -1.36 5.92 8.22
N GLY A 20 -0.71 5.52 9.32
CA GLY A 20 -0.02 4.22 9.44
C GLY A 20 1.07 4.01 8.40
N ILE A 21 1.16 2.79 7.86
CA ILE A 21 2.19 2.39 6.88
C ILE A 21 2.13 3.28 5.64
N GLY A 22 0.93 3.53 5.09
CA GLY A 22 0.78 4.35 3.88
C GLY A 22 1.26 5.79 4.07
N LYS A 23 0.98 6.42 5.24
CA LYS A 23 1.50 7.75 5.56
C LYS A 23 3.03 7.74 5.65
N ALA A 24 3.61 6.76 6.34
CA ALA A 24 5.06 6.65 6.47
C ALA A 24 5.73 6.45 5.10
N ILE A 25 5.16 5.60 4.23
CA ILE A 25 5.65 5.42 2.86
C ILE A 25 5.61 6.74 2.07
N ALA A 26 4.48 7.46 2.12
CA ALA A 26 4.34 8.73 1.40
C ALA A 26 5.37 9.75 1.88
N TYR A 27 5.56 9.88 3.18
CA TYR A 27 6.53 10.79 3.78
C TYR A 27 7.96 10.46 3.35
N ARG A 28 8.38 9.18 3.45
CA ARG A 28 9.72 8.75 3.05
C ARG A 28 9.96 8.84 1.55
N MET A 29 8.95 8.55 0.72
CA MET A 29 9.09 8.76 -0.72
C MET A 29 9.27 10.24 -1.08
N ALA A 30 8.52 11.15 -0.43
CA ALA A 30 8.68 12.59 -0.63
C ALA A 30 10.06 13.10 -0.13
N GLU A 31 10.54 12.60 1.02
CA GLU A 31 11.90 12.89 1.53
C GLU A 31 12.99 12.52 0.53
N HIS A 32 12.77 11.46 -0.27
CA HIS A 32 13.68 11.03 -1.34
C HIS A 32 13.39 11.71 -2.70
N GLY A 33 12.51 12.70 -2.74
CA GLY A 33 12.27 13.57 -3.91
C GLY A 33 11.08 13.19 -4.78
N ALA A 34 10.28 12.18 -4.42
CA ALA A 34 9.09 11.81 -5.18
C ALA A 34 7.96 12.84 -5.00
N LYS A 35 7.11 12.96 -6.03
CA LYS A 35 5.77 13.53 -5.87
C LYS A 35 4.83 12.42 -5.44
N VAL A 36 4.01 12.68 -4.42
CA VAL A 36 3.14 11.65 -3.83
C VAL A 36 1.67 12.06 -3.83
N ILE A 37 0.81 11.14 -4.17
CA ILE A 37 -0.64 11.30 -4.13
C ILE A 37 -1.16 10.61 -2.88
N ILE A 38 -1.65 11.41 -1.92
CA ILE A 38 -2.22 10.96 -0.66
C ILE A 38 -3.69 10.63 -0.88
N THR A 39 -4.08 9.38 -0.65
CA THR A 39 -5.47 8.98 -0.88
C THR A 39 -6.01 8.05 0.19
N SER A 40 -7.21 8.37 0.63
CA SER A 40 -8.08 7.56 1.49
C SER A 40 -9.52 8.03 1.32
N ARG A 41 -10.46 7.42 2.06
CA ARG A 41 -11.88 7.80 1.97
C ARG A 41 -12.20 9.18 2.56
N LYS A 42 -11.35 9.71 3.45
CA LYS A 42 -11.54 10.99 4.13
C LYS A 42 -10.58 12.01 3.55
N LEU A 43 -11.14 13.03 2.86
CA LEU A 43 -10.34 14.07 2.22
C LEU A 43 -9.54 14.88 3.23
N ASP A 44 -10.19 15.32 4.31
CA ASP A 44 -9.58 16.12 5.38
C ASP A 44 -8.30 15.47 5.96
N ALA A 45 -8.35 14.15 6.18
CA ALA A 45 -7.20 13.39 6.66
C ALA A 45 -6.09 13.27 5.59
N CYS A 46 -6.44 13.26 4.31
CA CYS A 46 -5.45 13.25 3.22
C CYS A 46 -4.81 14.64 3.07
N GLU A 47 -5.60 15.70 3.14
CA GLU A 47 -5.13 17.10 3.08
C GLU A 47 -4.15 17.42 4.20
N ALA A 48 -4.44 16.97 5.43
CA ALA A 48 -3.53 17.16 6.55
C ALA A 48 -2.15 16.51 6.30
N VAL A 49 -2.10 15.31 5.72
CA VAL A 49 -0.84 14.63 5.40
C VAL A 49 -0.14 15.29 4.21
N ALA A 50 -0.88 15.68 3.17
CA ALA A 50 -0.30 16.36 2.02
C ALA A 50 0.31 17.71 2.43
N LYS A 51 -0.39 18.47 3.30
CA LYS A 51 0.13 19.70 3.88
C LYS A 51 1.41 19.48 4.68
N GLU A 52 1.44 18.48 5.58
CA GLU A 52 2.63 18.14 6.37
C GLU A 52 3.84 17.84 5.48
N ILE A 53 3.63 17.10 4.38
CA ILE A 53 4.69 16.77 3.42
C ILE A 53 5.17 18.05 2.68
N ASN A 54 4.24 18.88 2.19
CA ASN A 54 4.57 20.11 1.48
C ASN A 54 5.26 21.13 2.40
N ASP A 55 4.82 21.28 3.65
CA ASP A 55 5.48 22.14 4.64
C ASP A 55 6.93 21.67 4.93
N THR A 56 7.20 20.37 4.83
CA THR A 56 8.51 19.79 5.15
C THR A 56 9.47 19.81 3.96
N PHE A 57 8.99 19.43 2.77
CA PHE A 57 9.85 19.17 1.60
C PHE A 57 9.67 20.18 0.48
N GLY A 58 8.71 21.10 0.59
CA GLY A 58 8.39 22.14 -0.38
C GLY A 58 7.06 21.87 -1.11
N GLU A 59 6.45 22.97 -1.57
CA GLU A 59 5.20 22.93 -2.31
C GLU A 59 5.29 22.07 -3.57
N GLY A 60 4.22 21.32 -3.87
CA GLY A 60 4.13 20.47 -5.05
C GLY A 60 4.74 19.08 -4.90
N HIS A 61 5.21 18.68 -3.70
CA HIS A 61 5.62 17.32 -3.41
C HIS A 61 4.43 16.39 -3.13
N ALA A 62 3.32 16.92 -2.61
CA ALA A 62 2.15 16.10 -2.30
C ALA A 62 0.84 16.75 -2.72
N THR A 63 -0.13 15.94 -3.11
CA THR A 63 -1.52 16.31 -3.29
C THR A 63 -2.45 15.28 -2.63
N SER A 64 -3.70 15.68 -2.36
CA SER A 64 -4.70 14.82 -1.72
C SER A 64 -5.87 14.54 -2.67
N ILE A 65 -6.29 13.28 -2.76
CA ILE A 65 -7.46 12.87 -3.55
C ILE A 65 -8.24 11.84 -2.74
N ALA A 66 -9.50 12.17 -2.39
CA ALA A 66 -10.36 11.19 -1.72
C ALA A 66 -10.75 10.07 -2.68
N CYS A 67 -10.66 8.82 -2.21
CA CYS A 67 -11.03 7.64 -2.98
C CYS A 67 -11.46 6.49 -2.06
N ASN A 68 -12.62 5.90 -2.37
CA ASN A 68 -13.00 4.58 -1.88
C ASN A 68 -12.47 3.54 -2.85
N ILE A 69 -11.46 2.78 -2.46
CA ILE A 69 -10.82 1.77 -3.33
C ILE A 69 -11.77 0.65 -3.78
N SER A 70 -12.87 0.42 -3.07
CA SER A 70 -13.88 -0.58 -3.47
C SER A 70 -14.84 -0.08 -4.57
N ASP A 71 -14.63 1.13 -5.06
CA ASP A 71 -15.41 1.78 -6.12
C ASP A 71 -14.52 2.00 -7.34
N LYS A 72 -14.84 1.31 -8.43
CA LYS A 72 -14.00 1.33 -9.65
C LYS A 72 -13.96 2.72 -10.30
N GLU A 73 -15.08 3.44 -10.30
CA GLU A 73 -15.14 4.79 -10.90
C GLU A 73 -14.30 5.78 -10.10
N GLN A 74 -14.30 5.66 -8.76
CA GLN A 74 -13.44 6.48 -7.91
C GLN A 74 -11.95 6.16 -8.12
N LEU A 75 -11.58 4.90 -8.36
CA LEU A 75 -10.20 4.54 -8.71
C LEU A 75 -9.77 5.14 -10.05
N GLN A 76 -10.63 5.12 -11.06
CA GLN A 76 -10.39 5.75 -12.36
C GLN A 76 -10.24 7.27 -12.23
N ASN A 77 -11.10 7.90 -11.42
CA ASN A 77 -11.00 9.32 -11.13
C ASN A 77 -9.72 9.67 -10.33
N LEU A 78 -9.33 8.82 -9.36
CA LEU A 78 -8.07 8.96 -8.65
C LEU A 78 -6.89 8.99 -9.64
N TYR A 79 -6.84 8.01 -10.55
CA TYR A 79 -5.77 7.93 -11.55
C TYR A 79 -5.75 9.18 -12.45
N LYS A 80 -6.90 9.58 -13.01
CA LYS A 80 -7.02 10.78 -13.85
C LYS A 80 -6.53 12.05 -13.14
N LYS A 81 -7.02 12.31 -11.94
CA LYS A 81 -6.59 13.48 -11.15
C LYS A 81 -5.10 13.41 -10.75
N SER A 82 -4.55 12.21 -10.58
CA SER A 82 -3.12 12.04 -10.34
C SER A 82 -2.30 12.46 -11.55
N LEU A 83 -2.75 12.13 -12.78
CA LEU A 83 -2.12 12.60 -14.02
C LEU A 83 -2.20 14.12 -14.16
N ASP A 84 -3.33 14.74 -13.79
CA ASP A 84 -3.47 16.21 -13.80
C ASP A 84 -2.45 16.89 -12.88
N PHE A 85 -2.09 16.25 -11.75
CA PHE A 85 -1.11 16.79 -10.80
C PHE A 85 0.35 16.61 -11.25
N CYS A 86 0.70 15.43 -11.76
CA CYS A 86 2.12 15.09 -11.97
C CYS A 86 2.46 14.57 -13.38
N GLY A 87 1.49 14.51 -14.29
CA GLY A 87 1.70 14.16 -15.70
C GLY A 87 1.83 12.67 -15.99
N ASN A 88 2.40 11.89 -15.10
CA ASN A 88 2.53 10.45 -15.22
C ASN A 88 2.63 9.77 -13.85
N ILE A 89 2.39 8.46 -13.80
CA ILE A 89 2.56 7.65 -12.60
C ILE A 89 3.60 6.58 -12.85
N SER A 90 4.75 6.69 -12.19
CA SER A 90 5.85 5.73 -12.27
C SER A 90 5.87 4.74 -11.09
N THR A 91 5.14 5.04 -10.03
CA THR A 91 5.09 4.19 -8.83
C THR A 91 3.65 4.05 -8.33
N LEU A 92 3.25 2.82 -8.04
CA LEU A 92 1.97 2.52 -7.41
C LEU A 92 2.21 1.73 -6.12
N VAL A 93 1.67 2.21 -4.99
CA VAL A 93 1.68 1.49 -3.72
C VAL A 93 0.25 1.12 -3.33
N CYS A 94 -0.09 -0.15 -3.50
CA CYS A 94 -1.34 -0.74 -3.03
C CYS A 94 -1.21 -1.09 -1.55
N ASN A 95 -1.54 -0.14 -0.66
CA ASN A 95 -1.42 -0.31 0.79
C ASN A 95 -2.78 -0.40 1.49
N ALA A 96 -3.83 0.22 0.94
CA ALA A 96 -5.15 0.18 1.58
C ALA A 96 -5.70 -1.25 1.65
N ALA A 97 -6.15 -1.64 2.83
CA ALA A 97 -6.78 -2.93 3.08
C ALA A 97 -7.80 -2.85 4.22
N ILE A 98 -8.67 -3.83 4.30
CA ILE A 98 -9.62 -4.01 5.40
C ILE A 98 -9.58 -5.44 5.92
N ASN A 99 -9.96 -5.60 7.19
CA ASN A 99 -10.26 -6.89 7.79
C ASN A 99 -11.42 -6.72 8.79
N PRO A 100 -12.68 -6.76 8.34
CA PRO A 100 -13.85 -6.58 9.20
C PRO A 100 -14.20 -7.80 10.04
N TYR A 101 -13.51 -8.94 9.83
CA TYR A 101 -13.81 -10.19 10.53
C TYR A 101 -12.54 -10.81 11.16
N PHE A 102 -12.66 -11.21 12.41
CA PHE A 102 -11.62 -11.93 13.14
C PHE A 102 -12.25 -13.16 13.81
N GLY A 103 -11.99 -14.34 13.27
CA GLY A 103 -12.59 -15.59 13.72
C GLY A 103 -12.32 -16.76 12.76
N PRO A 104 -12.83 -17.95 13.07
CA PRO A 104 -12.67 -19.14 12.24
C PRO A 104 -13.39 -18.99 10.90
N SER A 105 -12.87 -19.65 9.86
CA SER A 105 -13.33 -19.47 8.48
C SER A 105 -14.77 -19.98 8.26
N ASP A 106 -15.23 -20.97 9.02
CA ASP A 106 -16.58 -21.53 8.92
C ASP A 106 -17.67 -20.60 9.53
N LYS A 107 -17.29 -19.50 10.14
CA LYS A 107 -18.18 -18.52 10.77
C LYS A 107 -18.15 -17.15 10.12
N ILE A 108 -17.35 -16.96 9.06
CA ILE A 108 -17.33 -15.67 8.38
C ILE A 108 -18.63 -15.44 7.59
N PRO A 109 -19.31 -14.30 7.74
CA PRO A 109 -20.43 -13.95 6.87
C PRO A 109 -19.95 -13.73 5.42
N ASP A 110 -20.76 -14.14 4.44
CA ASP A 110 -20.45 -14.00 3.01
C ASP A 110 -20.16 -12.54 2.64
N GLU A 111 -20.92 -11.59 3.18
CA GLU A 111 -20.73 -10.15 2.93
C GLU A 111 -19.38 -9.65 3.45
N ALA A 112 -18.88 -10.23 4.56
CA ALA A 112 -17.57 -9.87 5.10
C ALA A 112 -16.45 -10.44 4.20
N PHE A 113 -16.61 -11.67 3.71
CA PHE A 113 -15.70 -12.30 2.76
C PHE A 113 -15.63 -11.50 1.45
N GLU A 114 -16.78 -11.22 0.83
CA GLU A 114 -16.88 -10.44 -0.39
C GLU A 114 -16.24 -9.05 -0.24
N LYS A 115 -16.52 -8.39 0.88
CA LYS A 115 -15.96 -7.07 1.18
C LYS A 115 -14.43 -7.11 1.29
N ILE A 116 -13.86 -8.16 1.92
CA ILE A 116 -12.41 -8.37 1.98
C ILE A 116 -11.85 -8.56 0.57
N MET A 117 -12.42 -9.46 -0.21
CA MET A 117 -11.93 -9.76 -1.56
C MET A 117 -12.03 -8.55 -2.49
N LYS A 118 -13.15 -7.84 -2.45
CA LYS A 118 -13.34 -6.61 -3.23
C LYS A 118 -12.34 -5.52 -2.87
N SER A 119 -12.15 -5.28 -1.57
CA SER A 119 -11.29 -4.18 -1.10
C SER A 119 -9.81 -4.50 -1.17
N ASN A 120 -9.39 -5.76 -0.90
CA ASN A 120 -7.97 -6.08 -0.79
C ASN A 120 -7.39 -6.64 -2.10
N VAL A 121 -8.20 -7.32 -2.91
CA VAL A 121 -7.73 -7.99 -4.13
C VAL A 121 -8.21 -7.26 -5.38
N GLN A 122 -9.54 -7.14 -5.54
CA GLN A 122 -10.11 -6.60 -6.77
C GLN A 122 -9.73 -5.14 -6.98
N SER A 123 -9.69 -4.33 -5.92
CA SER A 123 -9.26 -2.93 -6.01
C SER A 123 -7.81 -2.79 -6.47
N ASN A 124 -6.91 -3.63 -5.93
CA ASN A 124 -5.50 -3.63 -6.33
C ASN A 124 -5.36 -4.03 -7.81
N PHE A 125 -6.11 -5.07 -8.24
CA PHE A 125 -6.14 -5.48 -9.63
C PHE A 125 -6.63 -4.36 -10.56
N TRP A 126 -7.72 -3.67 -10.21
CA TRP A 126 -8.23 -2.55 -11.00
C TRP A 126 -7.20 -1.43 -11.11
N LEU A 127 -6.64 -1.00 -9.98
CA LEU A 127 -5.71 0.14 -9.98
C LEU A 127 -4.40 -0.18 -10.70
N CYS A 128 -3.90 -1.41 -10.58
CA CYS A 128 -2.76 -1.87 -11.39
C CYS A 128 -3.07 -1.75 -12.89
N ASN A 129 -4.25 -2.19 -13.32
CA ASN A 129 -4.64 -2.11 -14.73
C ASN A 129 -4.83 -0.67 -15.24
N GLU A 130 -5.20 0.29 -14.37
CA GLU A 130 -5.26 1.71 -14.73
C GLU A 130 -3.86 2.31 -14.99
N VAL A 131 -2.85 1.96 -14.18
CA VAL A 131 -1.51 2.55 -14.30
C VAL A 131 -0.62 1.85 -15.34
N LEU A 132 -0.84 0.56 -15.61
CA LEU A 132 0.01 -0.26 -16.48
C LEU A 132 0.17 0.29 -17.90
N PRO A 133 -0.89 0.77 -18.61
CA PRO A 133 -0.74 1.28 -19.97
C PRO A 133 0.30 2.39 -20.10
N ASP A 134 0.31 3.34 -19.17
CA ASP A 134 1.26 4.46 -19.19
C ASP A 134 2.66 4.01 -18.74
N MET A 135 2.78 3.13 -17.74
CA MET A 135 4.05 2.53 -17.36
C MET A 135 4.69 1.75 -18.52
N ILE A 136 3.90 1.00 -19.31
CA ILE A 136 4.35 0.29 -20.51
C ILE A 136 4.89 1.29 -21.55
N LYS A 137 4.15 2.36 -21.82
CA LYS A 137 4.54 3.41 -22.77
C LYS A 137 5.85 4.10 -22.35
N MET A 138 6.00 4.37 -21.06
CA MET A 138 7.21 4.98 -20.48
C MET A 138 8.39 4.01 -20.37
N LYS A 139 8.14 2.70 -20.44
CA LYS A 139 9.10 1.63 -20.10
C LYS A 139 9.73 1.85 -18.72
N ASN A 140 8.92 2.28 -17.78
CA ASN A 140 9.33 2.58 -16.41
C ASN A 140 8.14 2.43 -15.46
N GLY A 141 8.23 1.52 -14.50
CA GLY A 141 7.18 1.33 -13.51
C GLY A 141 7.62 0.49 -12.32
N SER A 142 7.15 0.88 -11.13
CA SER A 142 7.28 0.09 -9.92
C SER A 142 5.91 -0.05 -9.24
N ILE A 143 5.44 -1.28 -9.09
CA ILE A 143 4.21 -1.61 -8.36
C ILE A 143 4.61 -2.31 -7.08
N ILE A 144 4.15 -1.77 -5.94
CA ILE A 144 4.45 -2.28 -4.60
C ILE A 144 3.13 -2.60 -3.92
N ILE A 145 2.94 -3.85 -3.52
CA ILE A 145 1.73 -4.28 -2.84
C ILE A 145 2.07 -4.59 -1.38
N ILE A 146 1.40 -3.91 -0.45
CA ILE A 146 1.54 -4.20 0.97
C ILE A 146 0.65 -5.39 1.31
N SER A 147 1.29 -6.55 1.33
CA SER A 147 0.68 -7.83 1.71
C SER A 147 0.73 -8.04 3.24
N SER A 148 1.02 -9.21 3.70
CA SER A 148 1.18 -9.56 5.12
C SER A 148 1.87 -10.94 5.22
N ILE A 149 2.56 -11.18 6.33
CA ILE A 149 2.99 -12.55 6.69
C ILE A 149 1.80 -13.51 6.80
N ALA A 150 0.59 -13.00 7.07
CA ALA A 150 -0.63 -13.82 7.06
C ALA A 150 -0.91 -14.47 5.69
N GLY A 151 -0.44 -13.89 4.59
CA GLY A 151 -0.52 -14.49 3.26
C GLY A 151 0.48 -15.61 2.99
N LEU A 152 1.42 -15.85 3.92
CA LEU A 152 2.48 -16.87 3.81
C LEU A 152 2.24 -18.08 4.72
N HIS A 153 1.32 -17.97 5.68
CA HIS A 153 1.06 -18.97 6.69
C HIS A 153 -0.45 -19.18 6.89
N GLY A 154 -0.84 -20.39 7.31
CA GLY A 154 -2.20 -20.65 7.75
C GLY A 154 -2.55 -19.87 9.03
N SER A 155 -3.81 -19.47 9.17
CA SER A 155 -4.34 -18.78 10.34
C SER A 155 -5.71 -19.32 10.70
N SER A 156 -5.91 -19.63 11.98
CA SER A 156 -7.22 -20.05 12.50
C SER A 156 -8.21 -18.89 12.69
N MET A 157 -7.75 -17.63 12.61
CA MET A 157 -8.55 -16.44 12.94
C MET A 157 -8.61 -15.39 11.83
N LEU A 158 -7.73 -15.48 10.82
CA LEU A 158 -7.57 -14.50 9.75
C LEU A 158 -7.79 -15.09 8.35
N GLY A 159 -8.55 -16.20 8.23
CA GLY A 159 -8.61 -17.00 7.00
C GLY A 159 -8.85 -16.19 5.72
N ALA A 160 -9.95 -15.46 5.64
CA ALA A 160 -10.27 -14.65 4.45
C ALA A 160 -9.26 -13.52 4.19
N TYR A 161 -8.79 -12.86 5.26
CA TYR A 161 -7.74 -11.85 5.12
C TYR A 161 -6.43 -12.49 4.60
N ALA A 162 -6.04 -13.63 5.14
CA ALA A 162 -4.85 -14.37 4.70
C ALA A 162 -4.94 -14.77 3.22
N ILE A 163 -6.12 -15.26 2.76
CA ILE A 163 -6.40 -15.55 1.36
C ILE A 163 -6.19 -14.30 0.50
N SER A 164 -6.74 -13.15 0.92
CA SER A 164 -6.58 -11.90 0.18
C SER A 164 -5.12 -11.46 0.08
N LYS A 165 -4.32 -11.67 1.14
CA LYS A 165 -2.90 -11.31 1.16
C LYS A 165 -2.02 -12.29 0.37
N ALA A 166 -2.40 -13.54 0.28
CA ALA A 166 -1.78 -14.50 -0.64
C ALA A 166 -2.07 -14.12 -2.11
N ALA A 167 -3.31 -13.70 -2.43
CA ALA A 167 -3.69 -13.22 -3.75
C ALA A 167 -2.88 -11.98 -4.18
N ASP A 168 -2.62 -11.04 -3.26
CA ASP A 168 -1.74 -9.88 -3.49
C ASP A 168 -0.35 -10.33 -3.99
N SER A 169 0.23 -11.36 -3.36
CA SER A 169 1.54 -11.88 -3.75
C SER A 169 1.52 -12.53 -5.14
N GLN A 170 0.41 -13.19 -5.49
CA GLN A 170 0.26 -13.77 -6.82
C GLN A 170 0.04 -12.69 -7.89
N LEU A 171 -0.72 -11.63 -7.58
CA LEU A 171 -0.88 -10.48 -8.47
C LEU A 171 0.47 -9.84 -8.83
N ALA A 172 1.34 -9.60 -7.83
CA ALA A 172 2.66 -9.06 -8.08
C ALA A 172 3.52 -9.96 -8.98
N ARG A 173 3.49 -11.29 -8.77
CA ARG A 173 4.22 -12.24 -9.63
C ARG A 173 3.72 -12.20 -11.08
N ASN A 174 2.41 -12.18 -11.28
CA ASN A 174 1.81 -12.13 -12.61
C ASN A 174 2.24 -10.86 -13.35
N ILE A 175 2.11 -9.69 -12.71
CA ILE A 175 2.52 -8.40 -13.29
C ILE A 175 4.02 -8.42 -13.64
N SER A 176 4.88 -8.96 -12.77
CA SER A 176 6.32 -9.06 -13.03
C SER A 176 6.62 -9.91 -14.26
N VAL A 177 5.94 -11.04 -14.44
CA VAL A 177 6.15 -11.94 -15.57
C VAL A 177 5.59 -11.33 -16.86
N GLU A 178 4.40 -10.74 -16.83
CA GLU A 178 3.73 -10.19 -18.00
C GLU A 178 4.41 -8.92 -18.53
N TYR A 179 4.87 -8.05 -17.63
CA TYR A 179 5.33 -6.70 -17.99
C TYR A 179 6.79 -6.41 -17.68
N GLY A 180 7.57 -7.39 -17.18
CA GLY A 180 9.00 -7.21 -16.90
C GLY A 180 9.81 -6.81 -18.14
N ARG A 181 9.45 -7.30 -19.34
CA ARG A 181 10.05 -6.89 -20.63
C ARG A 181 9.83 -5.40 -20.95
N ASN A 182 8.88 -4.76 -20.31
CA ASN A 182 8.60 -3.33 -20.43
C ASN A 182 9.27 -2.51 -19.33
N ASN A 183 10.23 -3.10 -18.58
CA ASN A 183 10.89 -2.48 -17.43
C ASN A 183 9.91 -2.09 -16.31
N ILE A 184 8.90 -2.93 -16.09
CA ILE A 184 7.95 -2.78 -14.98
C ILE A 184 8.27 -3.84 -13.95
N ARG A 185 8.50 -3.40 -12.71
CA ARG A 185 8.75 -4.27 -11.55
C ARG A 185 7.51 -4.31 -10.67
N ALA A 186 7.15 -5.48 -10.17
CA ALA A 186 6.09 -5.61 -9.20
C ALA A 186 6.56 -6.48 -8.03
N ASN A 187 6.39 -5.98 -6.81
CA ASN A 187 6.88 -6.62 -5.60
C ASN A 187 5.84 -6.55 -4.48
N CYS A 188 5.96 -7.47 -3.51
CA CYS A 188 5.21 -7.43 -2.28
C CYS A 188 6.14 -7.13 -1.10
N ILE A 189 5.64 -6.31 -0.18
CA ILE A 189 6.17 -6.24 1.19
C ILE A 189 5.17 -6.99 2.06
N SER A 190 5.65 -7.92 2.88
CA SER A 190 4.83 -8.75 3.78
C SER A 190 5.14 -8.43 5.24
N PRO A 191 4.57 -7.37 5.82
CA PRO A 191 4.83 -6.99 7.20
C PRO A 191 4.32 -8.04 8.20
N GLY A 192 5.01 -8.15 9.33
CA GLY A 192 4.47 -8.75 10.55
C GLY A 192 3.51 -7.80 11.26
N LEU A 193 3.47 -7.86 12.60
CA LEU A 193 2.69 -6.92 13.39
C LEU A 193 3.38 -5.55 13.43
N ILE A 194 2.69 -4.54 12.88
CA ILE A 194 3.15 -3.14 12.84
C ILE A 194 2.20 -2.28 13.68
N LYS A 195 2.75 -1.35 14.46
CA LYS A 195 2.00 -0.43 15.33
C LYS A 195 1.22 0.58 14.50
N THR A 196 -0.03 0.23 14.18
CA THR A 196 -0.95 1.05 13.38
C THR A 196 -2.36 0.98 13.99
N ASP A 197 -3.22 1.94 13.63
CA ASP A 197 -4.64 1.87 14.02
C ASP A 197 -5.35 0.63 13.47
N PHE A 198 -4.94 0.16 12.29
CA PHE A 198 -5.48 -1.06 11.68
C PHE A 198 -5.27 -2.29 12.56
N ALA A 199 -4.12 -2.37 13.22
CA ALA A 199 -3.75 -3.49 14.09
C ALA A 199 -4.02 -3.22 15.58
N ARG A 200 -4.73 -2.12 15.93
CA ARG A 200 -4.91 -1.64 17.31
C ARG A 200 -5.37 -2.74 18.27
N ALA A 201 -6.37 -3.53 17.89
CA ALA A 201 -6.88 -4.62 18.71
C ALA A 201 -5.82 -5.70 19.05
N LEU A 202 -4.76 -5.81 18.27
CA LEU A 202 -3.69 -6.79 18.47
C LEU A 202 -2.57 -6.27 19.38
N TRP A 203 -2.37 -4.95 19.46
CA TRP A 203 -1.26 -4.39 20.24
C TRP A 203 -1.71 -3.60 21.48
N GLU A 204 -2.97 -3.20 21.61
CA GLU A 204 -3.51 -2.66 22.87
C GLU A 204 -3.78 -3.76 23.90
N ASN A 205 -3.97 -5.01 23.50
CA ASN A 205 -4.08 -6.13 24.39
C ASN A 205 -2.67 -6.72 24.68
N GLU A 206 -2.19 -6.53 25.92
CA GLU A 206 -0.84 -6.91 26.32
C GLU A 206 -0.56 -8.41 26.13
N SER A 207 -1.52 -9.28 26.42
CA SER A 207 -1.37 -10.73 26.27
C SER A 207 -1.26 -11.14 24.80
N ILE A 208 -2.07 -10.54 23.91
CA ILE A 208 -2.01 -10.77 22.46
C ILE A 208 -0.70 -10.23 21.90
N LEU A 209 -0.31 -9.03 22.30
CA LEU A 209 0.96 -8.42 21.88
C LEU A 209 2.15 -9.30 22.26
N LYS A 210 2.21 -9.75 23.53
CA LYS A 210 3.27 -10.64 24.01
C LYS A 210 3.31 -11.96 23.24
N ALA A 211 2.16 -12.60 23.03
CA ALA A 211 2.08 -13.86 22.28
C ALA A 211 2.50 -13.69 20.81
N THR A 212 2.15 -12.55 20.17
CA THR A 212 2.51 -12.28 18.79
C THR A 212 4.00 -11.91 18.65
N THR A 213 4.52 -11.06 19.51
CA THR A 213 5.93 -10.64 19.48
C THR A 213 6.87 -11.78 19.90
N ALA A 214 6.43 -12.73 20.74
CA ALA A 214 7.21 -13.91 21.07
C ALA A 214 7.57 -14.77 19.85
N LYS A 215 6.78 -14.71 18.78
CA LYS A 215 7.04 -15.41 17.50
C LYS A 215 7.94 -14.61 16.55
N SER A 216 8.09 -13.30 16.76
CA SER A 216 9.00 -12.45 15.99
C SER A 216 10.44 -12.67 16.43
N ALA A 217 11.39 -12.69 15.49
CA ALA A 217 12.80 -12.82 15.80
C ALA A 217 13.31 -11.66 16.70
N LEU A 218 12.89 -10.43 16.41
CA LEU A 218 13.28 -9.24 17.18
C LEU A 218 12.49 -9.04 18.47
N LYS A 219 11.52 -9.92 18.79
CA LYS A 219 10.71 -9.90 20.03
C LYS A 219 10.01 -8.56 20.31
N ARG A 220 9.72 -7.79 19.27
CA ARG A 220 9.04 -6.50 19.36
C ARG A 220 8.06 -6.29 18.23
N ILE A 221 7.14 -5.34 18.39
CA ILE A 221 6.30 -4.81 17.34
C ILE A 221 7.15 -3.94 16.39
N GLY A 222 6.87 -3.98 15.10
CA GLY A 222 7.47 -3.08 14.11
C GLY A 222 6.78 -1.72 14.06
N MET A 223 7.45 -0.75 13.48
CA MET A 223 6.95 0.60 13.27
C MET A 223 6.67 0.85 11.78
N PRO A 224 5.69 1.71 11.42
CA PRO A 224 5.37 2.04 10.02
C PRO A 224 6.59 2.46 9.20
N ASP A 225 7.51 3.19 9.80
CA ASP A 225 8.70 3.72 9.15
C ASP A 225 9.68 2.62 8.71
N GLU A 226 9.71 1.49 9.45
CA GLU A 226 10.53 0.31 9.09
C GLU A 226 10.02 -0.35 7.78
N ILE A 227 8.74 -0.17 7.44
CA ILE A 227 8.16 -0.64 6.17
C ILE A 227 8.41 0.37 5.05
N ALA A 228 8.41 1.66 5.38
CA ALA A 228 8.59 2.73 4.41
C ALA A 228 9.96 2.67 3.72
N GLY A 229 11.03 2.33 4.45
CA GLY A 229 12.36 2.15 3.87
C GLY A 229 12.40 1.08 2.77
N ALA A 230 11.73 -0.05 2.98
CA ALA A 230 11.61 -1.09 1.95
C ALA A 230 10.82 -0.60 0.72
N ALA A 231 9.78 0.22 0.92
CA ALA A 231 9.02 0.80 -0.18
C ALA A 231 9.85 1.80 -1.00
N VAL A 232 10.68 2.62 -0.35
CA VAL A 232 11.63 3.52 -1.04
C VAL A 232 12.62 2.71 -1.88
N TYR A 233 13.22 1.66 -1.30
CA TYR A 233 14.12 0.75 -2.03
C TYR A 233 13.45 0.16 -3.27
N LEU A 234 12.23 -0.37 -3.15
CA LEU A 234 11.50 -0.97 -4.26
C LEU A 234 11.02 0.05 -5.30
N ALA A 235 10.84 1.32 -4.94
CA ALA A 235 10.47 2.40 -5.86
C ALA A 235 11.67 2.97 -6.62
N SER A 236 12.89 2.84 -6.09
CA SER A 236 14.12 3.34 -6.71
C SER A 236 14.49 2.54 -7.97
N ASN A 237 15.43 3.09 -8.76
CA ASN A 237 15.88 2.47 -9.99
C ASN A 237 16.74 1.22 -9.75
#